data_abec333684c8778ad097c2fbd5b5b125
#
_entry.id   abec333684c8778ad097c2fbd5b5b125
#
_cell.length_a   1.000
_cell.length_b   1.000
_cell.length_c   1.000
_cell.angle_alpha   90.00
_cell.angle_beta   90.00
_cell.angle_gamma   90.00
#
_symmetry.space_group_name_H-M   'P 1'
#
loop_
_entity.id
_entity.type
_entity.pdbx_description
1 polymer ?
#
loop_
_entity_poly.entity_id
_entity_poly.type
_entity_poly.pdbx_seq_one_letter_code
_entity_poly.pdbx_strand_id
1 'polypeptide(L)'
;VYKRQHTDSAHWAPLTPPKVDAHGAPYACADVGCNLHLHGLLERPDVRVMRSSATATGFMLATGNVGRHLAPYHACDTFLTRDGGFSWTEVRKGAHKWAFGDHGSILVLVDDVHVTDTLLYSLDQGLSWQSFRFGERMRVLTIDTTPQASRRQFVLFGEATGKHSAVFVDFSQLLPRKCAFHPSNETLNDFERWSPSEQRTESCLFGQQAWFWRRKRERVCHVGEAPPAQDEHKKCTCSDADFECEFNHYRDAATGRCVLYPNTSPL
;
A
#
# COMPACT_ATOMS: atom_id res chain seq x y z
N VAL A 1 3.40 18.10 4.30
CA VAL A 1 1.99 17.77 4.06
C VAL A 1 1.94 16.79 2.90
N TYR A 2 1.58 15.56 3.20
CA TYR A 2 1.44 14.54 2.16
C TYR A 2 0.07 14.67 1.53
N LYS A 3 0.06 14.93 0.24
CA LYS A 3 -1.13 15.08 -0.56
C LYS A 3 -1.18 13.92 -1.54
N ARG A 4 -2.37 13.45 -1.83
CA ARG A 4 -2.61 12.46 -2.86
C ARG A 4 -2.81 13.16 -4.20
N GLN A 5 -2.16 12.64 -5.21
CA GLN A 5 -2.34 13.03 -6.58
C GLN A 5 -3.22 11.99 -7.28
N HIS A 6 -4.25 12.44 -7.95
CA HIS A 6 -5.19 11.59 -8.69
C HIS A 6 -4.99 11.64 -10.19
N THR A 7 -4.48 12.74 -10.65
CA THR A 7 -4.26 13.05 -12.06
C THR A 7 -2.92 13.74 -12.11
N ASP A 8 -1.97 13.14 -12.69
CA ASP A 8 -0.61 13.57 -12.98
C ASP A 8 -0.27 15.05 -12.62
N SER A 9 -0.18 15.33 -11.32
CA SER A 9 0.08 16.65 -10.72
C SER A 9 -1.06 17.70 -10.81
N ALA A 10 -2.19 17.42 -11.42
CA ALA A 10 -3.23 18.43 -11.61
C ALA A 10 -3.97 18.80 -10.31
N HIS A 11 -4.22 17.82 -9.44
CA HIS A 11 -4.95 18.04 -8.19
C HIS A 11 -4.32 17.33 -6.99
N TRP A 12 -3.94 18.13 -6.00
CA TRP A 12 -3.42 17.65 -4.73
C TRP A 12 -4.45 17.82 -3.62
N ALA A 13 -4.85 16.74 -2.99
CA ALA A 13 -5.74 16.76 -1.83
C ALA A 13 -5.09 16.10 -0.62
N PRO A 14 -5.41 16.54 0.61
CA PRO A 14 -5.03 15.80 1.81
C PRO A 14 -5.55 14.36 1.76
N LEU A 15 -4.82 13.44 2.38
CA LEU A 15 -5.30 12.07 2.50
C LEU A 15 -6.46 12.01 3.49
N THR A 16 -7.55 11.36 3.07
CA THR A 16 -8.71 11.14 3.93
C THR A 16 -8.35 10.12 5.02
N PRO A 17 -8.57 10.44 6.30
CA PRO A 17 -8.32 9.50 7.38
C PRO A 17 -9.32 8.33 7.35
N PRO A 18 -8.94 7.13 7.85
CA PRO A 18 -9.91 6.09 8.13
C PRO A 18 -10.91 6.53 9.21
N LYS A 19 -12.08 5.90 9.24
CA LYS A 19 -13.13 6.24 10.20
C LYS A 19 -12.79 5.79 11.63
N VAL A 20 -12.09 4.68 11.75
CA VAL A 20 -11.73 4.05 13.03
C VAL A 20 -10.27 3.61 13.00
N ASP A 21 -9.70 3.49 14.18
CA ASP A 21 -8.36 2.97 14.39
C ASP A 21 -8.29 1.44 14.32
N ALA A 22 -7.12 0.85 14.54
CA ALA A 22 -6.89 -0.59 14.52
C ALA A 22 -7.65 -1.38 15.60
N HIS A 23 -8.20 -0.70 16.60
CA HIS A 23 -9.05 -1.29 17.66
C HIS A 23 -10.54 -1.05 17.42
N GLY A 24 -10.91 -0.39 16.30
CA GLY A 24 -12.29 -0.05 15.98
C GLY A 24 -12.80 1.21 16.70
N ALA A 25 -11.94 1.94 17.41
CA ALA A 25 -12.30 3.19 18.05
C ALA A 25 -12.29 4.36 17.04
N PRO A 26 -13.30 5.26 17.08
CA PRO A 26 -13.29 6.45 16.23
C PRO A 26 -12.15 7.40 16.62
N TYR A 27 -11.54 8.05 15.63
CA TYR A 27 -10.57 9.10 15.92
C TYR A 27 -11.22 10.34 16.53
N ALA A 28 -10.58 10.92 17.53
CA ALA A 28 -11.06 12.11 18.24
C ALA A 28 -10.92 13.42 17.44
N CYS A 29 -11.12 13.37 16.15
CA CYS A 29 -10.83 14.48 15.25
C CYS A 29 -12.02 14.99 14.46
N ALA A 30 -13.24 14.58 14.76
CA ALA A 30 -14.42 14.87 13.95
C ALA A 30 -14.67 16.38 13.75
N ASP A 31 -14.25 17.22 14.70
CA ASP A 31 -14.60 18.64 14.71
C ASP A 31 -13.50 19.58 14.18
N VAL A 32 -12.33 19.08 13.76
CA VAL A 32 -11.14 19.94 13.63
C VAL A 32 -10.29 19.73 12.36
N GLY A 33 -10.81 19.08 11.33
CA GLY A 33 -10.11 18.96 10.07
C GLY A 33 -8.85 18.07 10.15
N CYS A 34 -8.99 16.85 10.66
CA CYS A 34 -7.92 15.87 10.66
C CYS A 34 -7.71 15.24 9.29
N ASN A 35 -6.45 14.98 8.99
CA ASN A 35 -6.02 14.26 7.79
C ASN A 35 -5.16 13.07 8.18
N LEU A 36 -4.98 12.14 7.26
CA LEU A 36 -3.97 11.10 7.37
C LEU A 36 -2.63 11.68 6.90
N HIS A 37 -1.64 11.63 7.76
CA HIS A 37 -0.26 12.03 7.46
C HIS A 37 0.62 10.78 7.43
N LEU A 38 1.41 10.61 6.36
CA LEU A 38 2.30 9.46 6.18
C LEU A 38 3.74 9.93 6.06
N HIS A 39 4.66 9.21 6.71
CA HIS A 39 6.09 9.48 6.59
C HIS A 39 6.63 9.20 5.19
N GLY A 40 7.52 10.07 4.71
CA GLY A 40 8.26 9.92 3.46
C GLY A 40 9.37 8.86 3.55
N LEU A 41 9.77 8.30 2.40
CA LEU A 41 10.91 7.37 2.33
C LEU A 41 12.23 8.02 2.79
N LEU A 42 12.38 9.32 2.54
CA LEU A 42 13.59 10.08 2.88
C LEU A 42 13.79 10.28 4.39
N GLU A 43 12.74 10.10 5.19
CA GLU A 43 12.79 10.24 6.64
C GLU A 43 13.28 8.97 7.35
N ARG A 44 13.53 7.92 6.59
CA ARG A 44 13.96 6.61 7.12
C ARG A 44 15.41 6.33 6.73
N PRO A 45 16.22 5.81 7.66
CA PRO A 45 17.59 5.39 7.35
C PRO A 45 17.64 4.16 6.44
N ASP A 46 16.58 3.35 6.39
CA ASP A 46 16.49 2.17 5.53
C ASP A 46 15.75 2.50 4.22
N VAL A 47 16.52 2.77 3.18
CA VAL A 47 16.01 3.07 1.82
C VAL A 47 15.38 1.86 1.11
N ARG A 48 15.56 0.63 1.63
CA ARG A 48 15.04 -0.60 1.03
C ARG A 48 13.59 -0.89 1.38
N VAL A 49 12.99 -0.12 2.26
CA VAL A 49 11.59 -0.27 2.62
C VAL A 49 10.74 0.29 1.48
N MET A 50 10.25 -0.59 0.65
CA MET A 50 9.26 -0.24 -0.38
C MET A 50 7.89 -0.11 0.26
N ARG A 51 7.17 0.94 -0.12
CA ARG A 51 5.78 1.16 0.31
C ARG A 51 4.79 0.27 -0.41
N SER A 52 5.13 -0.13 -1.62
CA SER A 52 4.35 -1.02 -2.47
C SER A 52 5.23 -2.13 -3.03
N SER A 53 4.59 -3.16 -3.58
CA SER A 53 5.24 -4.17 -4.40
C SER A 53 4.61 -4.16 -5.78
N ALA A 54 5.42 -4.29 -6.81
CA ALA A 54 4.96 -4.30 -8.20
C ALA A 54 3.94 -5.42 -8.49
N THR A 55 3.97 -6.48 -7.71
CA THR A 55 3.10 -7.64 -7.89
C THR A 55 1.93 -7.72 -6.90
N ALA A 56 1.94 -6.90 -5.84
CA ALA A 56 0.83 -6.74 -4.91
C ALA A 56 -0.05 -5.58 -5.37
N THR A 57 -0.84 -5.81 -6.40
CA THR A 57 -1.57 -4.78 -7.13
C THR A 57 -2.56 -4.00 -6.25
N GLY A 58 -2.35 -2.69 -6.17
CA GLY A 58 -3.17 -1.77 -5.37
C GLY A 58 -2.78 -1.68 -3.90
N PHE A 59 -1.83 -2.50 -3.44
CA PHE A 59 -1.41 -2.52 -2.03
C PHE A 59 -0.27 -1.56 -1.75
N MET A 60 -0.40 -0.82 -0.66
CA MET A 60 0.71 -0.09 -0.05
C MET A 60 0.58 -0.14 1.47
N LEU A 61 1.72 -0.19 2.14
CA LEU A 61 1.83 -0.01 3.58
C LEU A 61 2.60 1.28 3.87
N ALA A 62 2.24 1.96 4.93
CA ALA A 62 2.89 3.19 5.35
C ALA A 62 2.79 3.39 6.85
N THR A 63 3.76 4.08 7.43
CA THR A 63 3.74 4.56 8.81
C THR A 63 3.27 6.02 8.83
N GLY A 64 2.37 6.36 9.74
CA GLY A 64 1.82 7.70 9.86
C GLY A 64 0.87 7.87 11.02
N ASN A 65 0.13 8.97 11.02
CA ASN A 65 -0.87 9.26 12.03
C ASN A 65 -2.08 10.01 11.45
N VAL A 66 -3.21 9.89 12.12
CA VAL A 66 -4.37 10.73 11.88
C VAL A 66 -4.29 11.92 12.84
N GLY A 67 -4.41 13.13 12.31
CA GLY A 67 -4.31 14.35 13.11
C GLY A 67 -4.20 15.62 12.26
N ARG A 68 -3.83 16.73 12.89
CA ARG A 68 -3.60 18.01 12.21
C ARG A 68 -2.23 18.08 11.52
N HIS A 69 -1.25 17.41 12.09
CA HIS A 69 0.14 17.41 11.65
C HIS A 69 0.74 16.02 11.72
N LEU A 70 1.81 15.81 10.96
CA LEU A 70 2.61 14.60 11.03
C LEU A 70 3.29 14.51 12.40
N ALA A 71 3.07 13.39 13.10
CA ALA A 71 3.71 13.10 14.37
C ALA A 71 5.13 12.54 14.15
N PRO A 72 6.01 12.55 15.17
CA PRO A 72 7.29 11.87 15.12
C PRO A 72 7.11 10.37 14.82
N TYR A 73 8.03 9.78 14.06
CA TYR A 73 7.91 8.41 13.53
C TYR A 73 7.59 7.36 14.60
N HIS A 74 8.23 7.44 15.77
CA HIS A 74 8.02 6.50 16.88
C HIS A 74 6.63 6.61 17.56
N ALA A 75 5.90 7.69 17.31
CA ALA A 75 4.55 7.92 17.80
C ALA A 75 3.48 7.66 16.72
N CYS A 76 3.87 7.11 15.58
CA CYS A 76 2.99 6.81 14.47
C CYS A 76 2.52 5.36 14.47
N ASP A 77 1.44 5.12 13.72
CA ASP A 77 0.79 3.84 13.53
C ASP A 77 1.01 3.32 12.10
N THR A 78 0.59 2.08 11.83
CA THR A 78 0.78 1.43 10.54
C THR A 78 -0.53 1.37 9.77
N PHE A 79 -0.50 1.86 8.54
CA PHE A 79 -1.66 1.97 7.65
C PHE A 79 -1.47 1.13 6.38
N LEU A 80 -2.57 0.57 5.90
CA LEU A 80 -2.67 -0.22 4.68
C LEU A 80 -3.70 0.37 3.74
N THR A 81 -3.37 0.45 2.46
CA THR A 81 -4.33 0.63 1.37
C THR A 81 -4.34 -0.59 0.46
N ARG A 82 -5.49 -0.86 -0.18
CA ARG A 82 -5.70 -1.91 -1.19
C ARG A 82 -6.17 -1.35 -2.53
N ASP A 83 -6.30 -0.06 -2.63
CA ASP A 83 -6.91 0.62 -3.77
C ASP A 83 -5.99 1.71 -4.37
N GLY A 84 -4.68 1.55 -4.20
CA GLY A 84 -3.72 2.49 -4.74
C GLY A 84 -3.66 3.82 -3.98
N GLY A 85 -4.07 3.82 -2.71
CA GLY A 85 -3.99 5.00 -1.83
C GLY A 85 -5.26 5.85 -1.80
N PHE A 86 -6.35 5.40 -2.39
CA PHE A 86 -7.64 6.11 -2.31
C PHE A 86 -8.24 6.05 -0.92
N SER A 87 -8.27 4.87 -0.32
CA SER A 87 -8.65 4.68 1.06
C SER A 87 -7.53 4.02 1.86
N TRP A 88 -7.51 4.30 3.15
CA TRP A 88 -6.53 3.76 4.08
C TRP A 88 -7.22 3.19 5.30
N THR A 89 -6.64 2.13 5.85
CA THR A 89 -7.08 1.50 7.10
C THR A 89 -5.88 1.47 8.04
N GLU A 90 -6.06 1.88 9.29
CA GLU A 90 -5.06 1.64 10.32
C GLU A 90 -5.11 0.15 10.68
N VAL A 91 -4.03 -0.57 10.43
CA VAL A 91 -3.98 -2.01 10.64
C VAL A 91 -3.28 -2.40 11.92
N ARG A 92 -2.42 -1.53 12.45
CA ARG A 92 -1.71 -1.76 13.71
C ARG A 92 -1.30 -0.46 14.37
N LYS A 93 -1.35 -0.44 15.71
CA LYS A 93 -0.73 0.59 16.53
C LYS A 93 0.78 0.41 16.53
N GLY A 94 1.49 1.54 16.49
CA GLY A 94 2.93 1.60 16.42
C GLY A 94 3.49 1.51 14.99
N ALA A 95 4.71 1.99 14.83
CA ALA A 95 5.44 1.96 13.57
C ALA A 95 6.03 0.57 13.31
N HIS A 96 5.81 0.02 12.13
CA HIS A 96 6.29 -1.30 11.73
C HIS A 96 7.11 -1.22 10.44
N LYS A 97 8.07 -2.14 10.32
CA LYS A 97 8.63 -2.58 9.03
C LYS A 97 7.69 -3.60 8.42
N TRP A 98 7.67 -3.69 7.10
CA TRP A 98 6.81 -4.63 6.39
C TRP A 98 7.48 -5.26 5.19
N ALA A 99 6.92 -6.38 4.78
CA ALA A 99 7.18 -6.98 3.48
C ALA A 99 5.92 -7.64 2.92
N PHE A 100 5.87 -7.76 1.60
CA PHE A 100 4.85 -8.48 0.86
C PHE A 100 5.41 -9.82 0.40
N GLY A 101 4.60 -10.86 0.43
CA GLY A 101 4.91 -12.17 -0.13
C GLY A 101 3.76 -12.70 -0.96
N ASP A 102 4.08 -13.65 -1.84
CA ASP A 102 3.11 -14.33 -2.70
C ASP A 102 2.14 -13.35 -3.38
N HIS A 103 2.70 -12.31 -4.01
CA HIS A 103 1.96 -11.26 -4.72
C HIS A 103 0.91 -10.53 -3.87
N GLY A 104 1.22 -10.29 -2.59
CA GLY A 104 0.33 -9.60 -1.64
C GLY A 104 -0.65 -10.54 -0.92
N SER A 105 -0.56 -11.84 -1.14
CA SER A 105 -1.33 -12.83 -0.37
C SER A 105 -0.84 -12.96 1.06
N ILE A 106 0.40 -12.59 1.33
CA ILE A 106 1.03 -12.58 2.63
C ILE A 106 1.54 -11.17 2.90
N LEU A 107 1.11 -10.61 4.01
CA LEU A 107 1.64 -9.37 4.56
C LEU A 107 2.36 -9.70 5.86
N VAL A 108 3.56 -9.19 6.06
CA VAL A 108 4.30 -9.34 7.32
C VAL A 108 4.67 -7.98 7.89
N LEU A 109 4.58 -7.85 9.21
CA LEU A 109 4.94 -6.66 9.96
C LEU A 109 5.84 -7.04 11.13
N VAL A 110 6.81 -6.19 11.44
CA VAL A 110 7.67 -6.30 12.63
C VAL A 110 7.83 -4.91 13.23
N ASP A 111 7.84 -4.82 14.56
CA ASP A 111 8.07 -3.55 15.26
C ASP A 111 9.36 -2.86 14.75
N ASP A 112 9.24 -1.61 14.31
CA ASP A 112 10.36 -0.83 13.79
C ASP A 112 11.06 0.02 14.85
N VAL A 113 10.44 0.16 16.01
CA VAL A 113 10.95 1.05 17.07
C VAL A 113 11.64 0.25 18.18
N HIS A 114 11.14 -0.91 18.52
CA HIS A 114 11.59 -1.67 19.68
C HIS A 114 12.24 -3.00 19.31
N VAL A 115 12.98 -3.55 20.25
CA VAL A 115 13.48 -4.93 20.20
C VAL A 115 12.30 -5.88 20.33
N THR A 116 12.18 -6.84 19.43
CA THR A 116 11.06 -7.79 19.39
C THR A 116 11.53 -9.21 19.08
N ASP A 117 10.72 -10.18 19.48
CA ASP A 117 10.79 -11.59 19.08
C ASP A 117 9.57 -12.00 18.27
N THR A 118 8.73 -11.04 17.88
CA THR A 118 7.41 -11.28 17.33
C THR A 118 7.28 -10.69 15.93
N LEU A 119 6.84 -11.51 14.98
CA LEU A 119 6.40 -11.13 13.66
C LEU A 119 4.87 -11.19 13.62
N LEU A 120 4.24 -10.20 13.05
CA LEU A 120 2.82 -10.18 12.74
C LEU A 120 2.64 -10.53 11.27
N TYR A 121 1.60 -11.29 10.94
CA TYR A 121 1.29 -11.61 9.55
C TYR A 121 -0.21 -11.65 9.29
N SER A 122 -0.57 -11.38 8.05
CA SER A 122 -1.92 -11.47 7.51
C SER A 122 -1.92 -12.31 6.25
N LEU A 123 -2.90 -13.20 6.15
CA LEU A 123 -3.15 -14.04 4.96
C LEU A 123 -4.44 -13.66 4.22
N ASP A 124 -5.15 -12.65 4.73
CA ASP A 124 -6.43 -12.13 4.23
C ASP A 124 -6.34 -10.65 3.86
N GLN A 125 -5.15 -10.23 3.40
CA GLN A 125 -4.90 -8.87 2.91
C GLN A 125 -5.18 -7.79 3.96
N GLY A 126 -4.78 -8.04 5.21
CA GLY A 126 -4.82 -7.09 6.31
C GLY A 126 -6.16 -7.00 7.06
N LEU A 127 -7.12 -7.90 6.82
CA LEU A 127 -8.35 -7.98 7.62
C LEU A 127 -8.08 -8.48 9.03
N SER A 128 -7.32 -9.56 9.12
CA SER A 128 -6.91 -10.12 10.40
C SER A 128 -5.40 -10.29 10.46
N TRP A 129 -4.87 -10.24 11.66
CA TRP A 129 -3.45 -10.35 11.93
C TRP A 129 -3.19 -11.41 13.01
N GLN A 130 -2.23 -12.26 12.72
CA GLN A 130 -1.74 -13.28 13.64
C GLN A 130 -0.31 -12.96 14.05
N SER A 131 0.11 -13.48 15.20
CA SER A 131 1.47 -13.31 15.71
C SER A 131 2.24 -14.61 15.67
N PHE A 132 3.50 -14.54 15.31
CA PHE A 132 4.45 -15.65 15.36
C PHE A 132 5.69 -15.22 16.14
N ARG A 133 6.07 -16.00 17.15
CA ARG A 133 7.31 -15.78 17.88
C ARG A 133 8.46 -16.53 17.21
N PHE A 134 9.47 -15.80 16.79
CA PHE A 134 10.66 -16.38 16.15
C PHE A 134 11.80 -16.67 17.15
N GLY A 135 11.57 -16.40 18.44
CA GLY A 135 12.41 -16.86 19.56
C GLY A 135 13.47 -15.88 20.02
N GLU A 136 14.32 -15.41 19.15
CA GLU A 136 15.39 -14.48 19.53
C GLU A 136 14.89 -13.02 19.55
N ARG A 137 15.05 -12.35 20.68
CA ARG A 137 14.74 -10.91 20.77
C ARG A 137 15.82 -10.09 20.08
N MET A 138 15.48 -9.41 19.02
CA MET A 138 16.41 -8.58 18.26
C MET A 138 15.76 -7.27 17.79
N ARG A 139 16.59 -6.28 17.51
CA ARG A 139 16.22 -5.12 16.72
C ARG A 139 16.21 -5.54 15.25
N VAL A 140 15.04 -5.67 14.65
CA VAL A 140 14.95 -6.01 13.23
C VAL A 140 15.35 -4.81 12.39
N LEU A 141 16.40 -4.97 11.58
CA LEU A 141 16.92 -3.93 10.70
C LEU A 141 16.23 -3.95 9.34
N THR A 142 15.97 -5.14 8.80
CA THR A 142 15.27 -5.30 7.52
C THR A 142 14.53 -6.62 7.44
N ILE A 143 13.51 -6.65 6.59
CA ILE A 143 12.81 -7.86 6.17
C ILE A 143 13.06 -8.00 4.67
N ASP A 144 13.66 -9.11 4.27
CA ASP A 144 13.91 -9.43 2.88
C ASP A 144 13.03 -10.60 2.42
N THR A 145 12.68 -10.56 1.15
CA THR A 145 11.99 -11.63 0.43
C THR A 145 12.56 -11.73 -0.98
N THR A 146 12.10 -12.69 -1.75
CA THR A 146 12.52 -12.80 -3.15
C THR A 146 12.14 -11.56 -3.96
N PRO A 147 12.91 -11.22 -5.00
CA PRO A 147 12.51 -10.19 -5.96
C PRO A 147 11.05 -10.40 -6.41
N GLN A 148 10.30 -9.30 -6.56
CA GLN A 148 8.90 -9.30 -6.96
C GLN A 148 7.93 -9.90 -5.92
N ALA A 149 8.37 -10.17 -4.68
CA ALA A 149 7.50 -10.71 -3.62
C ALA A 149 6.70 -11.96 -4.07
N SER A 150 7.30 -12.81 -4.90
CA SER A 150 6.61 -13.96 -5.52
C SER A 150 6.57 -15.20 -4.63
N ARG A 151 7.37 -15.24 -3.57
CA ARG A 151 7.50 -16.42 -2.70
C ARG A 151 6.85 -16.20 -1.34
N ARG A 152 6.79 -17.28 -0.56
CA ARG A 152 6.19 -17.35 0.78
C ARG A 152 7.25 -17.35 1.89
N GLN A 153 8.51 -17.10 1.54
CA GLN A 153 9.65 -17.10 2.45
C GLN A 153 10.15 -15.66 2.68
N PHE A 154 10.56 -15.41 3.91
CA PHE A 154 11.10 -14.14 4.37
C PHE A 154 12.36 -14.38 5.19
N VAL A 155 13.26 -13.44 5.15
CA VAL A 155 14.43 -13.39 6.02
C VAL A 155 14.40 -12.08 6.80
N LEU A 156 14.39 -12.17 8.13
CA LEU A 156 14.54 -11.03 9.01
C LEU A 156 16.00 -10.90 9.39
N PHE A 157 16.61 -9.77 9.09
CA PHE A 157 17.95 -9.45 9.57
C PHE A 157 17.84 -8.46 10.71
N GLY A 158 18.57 -8.72 11.78
CA GLY A 158 18.53 -7.90 12.97
C GLY A 158 19.82 -7.92 13.78
N GLU A 159 19.78 -7.20 14.88
CA GLU A 159 20.85 -7.14 15.86
C GLU A 159 20.31 -7.53 17.23
N ALA A 160 20.97 -8.49 17.87
CA ALA A 160 20.71 -8.95 19.22
C ALA A 160 22.01 -8.94 20.03
N THR A 161 22.05 -8.22 21.15
CA THR A 161 23.20 -8.19 22.08
C THR A 161 24.55 -7.91 21.38
N GLY A 162 24.59 -7.00 20.40
CA GLY A 162 25.78 -6.64 19.64
C GLY A 162 26.22 -7.66 18.58
N LYS A 163 25.37 -8.62 18.26
CA LYS A 163 25.59 -9.62 17.19
C LYS A 163 24.48 -9.50 16.14
N HIS A 164 24.87 -9.69 14.88
CA HIS A 164 23.90 -9.80 13.80
C HIS A 164 23.27 -11.18 13.78
N SER A 165 21.97 -11.21 13.60
CA SER A 165 21.15 -12.42 13.51
C SER A 165 20.29 -12.39 12.27
N ALA A 166 20.02 -13.59 11.71
CA ALA A 166 19.09 -13.78 10.61
C ALA A 166 18.07 -14.86 11.00
N VAL A 167 16.80 -14.55 10.82
CA VAL A 167 15.69 -15.48 11.06
C VAL A 167 15.00 -15.77 9.73
N PHE A 168 14.93 -17.03 9.37
CA PHE A 168 14.20 -17.50 8.19
C PHE A 168 12.78 -17.91 8.59
N VAL A 169 11.78 -17.38 7.87
CA VAL A 169 10.36 -17.66 8.10
C VAL A 169 9.73 -18.17 6.80
N ASP A 170 9.07 -19.32 6.85
CA ASP A 170 8.43 -19.95 5.72
C ASP A 170 6.93 -20.18 5.97
N PHE A 171 6.09 -19.54 5.15
CA PHE A 171 4.63 -19.64 5.20
C PHE A 171 4.06 -20.74 4.28
N SER A 172 4.90 -21.57 3.67
CA SER A 172 4.46 -22.56 2.67
C SER A 172 3.42 -23.54 3.21
N GLN A 173 3.52 -23.89 4.49
CA GLN A 173 2.57 -24.81 5.12
C GLN A 173 1.22 -24.17 5.44
N LEU A 174 1.17 -22.84 5.63
CA LEU A 174 -0.08 -22.13 5.93
C LEU A 174 -0.93 -21.90 4.67
N LEU A 175 -0.31 -21.87 3.51
CA LEU A 175 -0.98 -21.70 2.21
C LEU A 175 -0.60 -22.85 1.26
N PRO A 176 -0.98 -24.11 1.56
CA PRO A 176 -0.53 -25.27 0.76
C PRO A 176 -1.20 -25.35 -0.60
N ARG A 177 -2.46 -24.90 -0.72
CA ARG A 177 -3.23 -24.95 -1.97
C ARG A 177 -2.84 -23.83 -2.91
N LYS A 178 -2.61 -24.14 -4.18
CA LYS A 178 -2.45 -23.12 -5.22
C LYS A 178 -3.82 -22.53 -5.60
N CYS A 179 -3.86 -21.23 -5.83
CA CYS A 179 -5.08 -20.56 -6.28
C CYS A 179 -5.46 -21.00 -7.69
N ALA A 180 -6.75 -21.23 -7.90
CA ALA A 180 -7.32 -21.59 -9.20
C ALA A 180 -7.77 -20.33 -9.95
N PHE A 181 -7.39 -20.26 -11.25
CA PHE A 181 -7.79 -19.14 -12.11
C PHE A 181 -8.83 -19.62 -13.12
N HIS A 182 -10.06 -19.17 -12.93
CA HIS A 182 -11.21 -19.48 -13.77
C HIS A 182 -11.99 -18.21 -14.13
N PRO A 183 -11.50 -17.37 -15.06
CA PRO A 183 -12.08 -16.04 -15.32
C PRO A 183 -13.54 -16.10 -15.82
N SER A 184 -13.97 -17.20 -16.41
CA SER A 184 -15.35 -17.42 -16.86
C SER A 184 -16.29 -18.01 -15.79
N ASN A 185 -15.77 -18.38 -14.60
CA ASN A 185 -16.55 -18.96 -13.51
C ASN A 185 -16.19 -18.32 -12.18
N GLU A 186 -16.98 -17.35 -11.75
CA GLU A 186 -16.71 -16.58 -10.56
C GLU A 186 -16.64 -17.41 -9.27
N THR A 187 -17.44 -18.47 -9.17
CA THR A 187 -17.49 -19.33 -7.99
C THR A 187 -16.20 -20.15 -7.83
N LEU A 188 -15.64 -20.63 -8.92
CA LEU A 188 -14.40 -21.42 -8.94
C LEU A 188 -13.15 -20.55 -9.02
N ASN A 189 -13.30 -19.27 -9.35
CA ASN A 189 -12.20 -18.34 -9.48
C ASN A 189 -11.76 -17.82 -8.12
N ASP A 190 -10.49 -18.04 -7.76
CA ASP A 190 -9.89 -17.50 -6.54
C ASP A 190 -9.42 -16.04 -6.70
N PHE A 191 -9.55 -15.49 -7.90
CA PHE A 191 -9.12 -14.13 -8.23
C PHE A 191 -10.33 -13.22 -8.46
N GLU A 192 -10.16 -11.97 -8.08
CA GLU A 192 -11.07 -10.86 -8.39
C GLU A 192 -10.42 -9.96 -9.44
N ARG A 193 -11.26 -9.32 -10.22
CA ARG A 193 -10.84 -8.29 -11.16
C ARG A 193 -10.93 -6.93 -10.47
N TRP A 194 -9.87 -6.16 -10.53
CA TRP A 194 -9.79 -4.83 -9.91
C TRP A 194 -9.21 -3.81 -10.89
N SER A 195 -9.70 -2.59 -10.82
CA SER A 195 -9.20 -1.46 -11.61
C SER A 195 -8.83 -0.28 -10.70
N PRO A 196 -7.71 0.42 -10.96
CA PRO A 196 -7.39 1.66 -10.26
C PRO A 196 -8.41 2.78 -10.51
N SER A 197 -9.27 2.64 -11.51
CA SER A 197 -10.33 3.59 -11.79
C SER A 197 -11.63 3.36 -11.02
N GLU A 198 -11.80 2.23 -10.30
CA GLU A 198 -13.04 1.92 -9.56
C GLU A 198 -13.44 2.95 -8.51
N GLN A 199 -12.45 3.61 -7.90
CA GLN A 199 -12.67 4.64 -6.87
C GLN A 199 -12.73 6.06 -7.43
N ARG A 200 -12.75 6.20 -8.75
CA ARG A 200 -12.73 7.49 -9.44
C ARG A 200 -14.06 7.75 -10.12
N THR A 201 -14.38 9.02 -10.27
CA THR A 201 -15.53 9.45 -11.09
C THR A 201 -15.31 9.19 -12.58
N GLU A 202 -14.04 9.17 -13.01
CA GLU A 202 -13.63 8.89 -14.39
C GLU A 202 -13.02 7.50 -14.48
N SER A 203 -13.61 6.66 -15.32
CA SER A 203 -13.13 5.30 -15.54
C SER A 203 -11.97 5.21 -16.53
N CYS A 204 -11.74 6.27 -17.31
CA CYS A 204 -10.63 6.38 -18.25
C CYS A 204 -9.42 7.05 -17.60
N LEU A 205 -8.26 6.44 -17.68
CA LEU A 205 -7.00 6.95 -17.15
C LEU A 205 -5.96 6.96 -18.28
N PHE A 206 -5.47 8.16 -18.67
CA PHE A 206 -4.47 8.29 -19.72
C PHE A 206 -4.87 7.56 -21.01
N GLY A 207 -6.13 7.71 -21.42
CA GLY A 207 -6.66 7.11 -22.64
C GLY A 207 -6.91 5.61 -22.57
N GLN A 208 -6.88 5.02 -21.38
CA GLN A 208 -7.13 3.59 -21.22
C GLN A 208 -7.80 3.23 -19.88
N GLN A 209 -8.55 2.15 -19.92
CA GLN A 209 -9.04 1.46 -18.73
C GLN A 209 -8.21 0.20 -18.56
N ALA A 210 -7.61 0.02 -17.37
CA ALA A 210 -6.81 -1.15 -17.05
C ALA A 210 -7.46 -1.94 -15.93
N TRP A 211 -7.43 -3.28 -16.06
CA TRP A 211 -7.86 -4.21 -15.01
C TRP A 211 -6.74 -5.16 -14.67
N PHE A 212 -6.74 -5.56 -13.40
CA PHE A 212 -5.74 -6.45 -12.83
C PHE A 212 -6.41 -7.58 -12.09
N TRP A 213 -5.90 -8.77 -12.24
CA TRP A 213 -6.32 -9.89 -11.43
C TRP A 213 -5.52 -9.90 -10.13
N ARG A 214 -6.22 -10.00 -9.01
CA ARG A 214 -5.61 -10.21 -7.70
C ARG A 214 -6.40 -11.27 -6.93
N ARG A 215 -5.76 -11.96 -5.98
CA ARG A 215 -6.42 -12.97 -5.17
C ARG A 215 -7.57 -12.35 -4.38
N LYS A 216 -8.71 -13.03 -4.35
CA LYS A 216 -9.82 -12.66 -3.47
C LYS A 216 -9.40 -12.75 -2.01
N ARG A 217 -9.88 -11.83 -1.19
CA ARG A 217 -9.49 -11.66 0.20
C ARG A 217 -9.82 -12.89 1.06
N GLU A 218 -10.98 -13.48 0.84
CA GLU A 218 -11.52 -14.62 1.56
C GLU A 218 -10.94 -15.98 1.12
N ARG A 219 -10.12 -16.00 0.09
CA ARG A 219 -9.56 -17.26 -0.45
C ARG A 219 -8.24 -17.62 0.22
N VAL A 220 -8.19 -18.80 0.84
CA VAL A 220 -6.99 -19.33 1.48
C VAL A 220 -6.23 -20.19 0.46
N CYS A 221 -5.36 -19.53 -0.31
CA CYS A 221 -4.50 -20.18 -1.32
C CYS A 221 -3.30 -19.29 -1.64
N HIS A 222 -2.25 -19.85 -2.23
CA HIS A 222 -1.10 -19.09 -2.71
C HIS A 222 -1.20 -18.87 -4.23
N VAL A 223 -0.74 -17.69 -4.66
CA VAL A 223 -0.74 -17.30 -6.09
C VAL A 223 0.33 -18.07 -6.87
N GLY A 224 1.52 -18.21 -6.28
CA GLY A 224 2.63 -18.92 -6.88
C GLY A 224 3.55 -18.02 -7.68
N GLU A 225 4.28 -18.59 -8.66
CA GLU A 225 5.37 -17.90 -9.35
C GLU A 225 4.90 -16.75 -10.24
N ALA A 226 3.74 -16.90 -10.85
CA ALA A 226 3.18 -15.86 -11.72
C ALA A 226 1.69 -15.64 -11.39
N PRO A 227 1.28 -14.41 -11.07
CA PRO A 227 -0.13 -14.07 -11.02
C PRO A 227 -0.72 -14.16 -12.43
N PRO A 228 -2.06 -14.28 -12.55
CA PRO A 228 -2.72 -14.14 -13.84
C PRO A 228 -2.28 -12.84 -14.51
N ALA A 229 -2.03 -12.86 -15.80
CA ALA A 229 -1.58 -11.70 -16.53
C ALA A 229 -2.59 -10.56 -16.41
N GLN A 230 -2.10 -9.32 -16.49
CA GLN A 230 -2.94 -8.16 -16.71
C GLN A 230 -3.59 -8.30 -18.06
N ASP A 231 -4.91 -8.23 -18.11
CA ASP A 231 -5.47 -8.71 -19.34
C ASP A 231 -6.31 -7.76 -20.13
N GLU A 232 -6.77 -6.66 -19.63
CA GLU A 232 -7.61 -5.84 -20.48
C GLU A 232 -7.28 -4.36 -20.34
N HIS A 233 -6.60 -3.85 -21.34
CA HIS A 233 -6.54 -2.42 -21.62
C HIS A 233 -7.59 -2.09 -22.66
N LYS A 234 -8.67 -1.44 -22.25
CA LYS A 234 -9.65 -0.88 -23.18
C LYS A 234 -9.27 0.57 -23.46
N LYS A 235 -9.04 0.90 -24.71
CA LYS A 235 -8.84 2.30 -25.13
C LYS A 235 -10.11 3.11 -24.87
N CYS A 236 -9.96 4.30 -24.34
CA CYS A 236 -11.02 5.27 -24.13
C CYS A 236 -10.54 6.67 -24.52
N THR A 237 -11.48 7.61 -24.64
CA THR A 237 -11.16 8.97 -25.02
C THR A 237 -10.49 9.70 -23.86
N CYS A 238 -9.32 10.28 -24.11
CA CYS A 238 -8.66 11.17 -23.16
C CYS A 238 -9.54 12.40 -22.89
N SER A 239 -9.49 12.86 -21.66
CA SER A 239 -10.04 14.13 -21.23
C SER A 239 -8.92 15.16 -21.01
N ASP A 240 -9.27 16.43 -20.85
CA ASP A 240 -8.29 17.46 -20.50
C ASP A 240 -7.55 17.14 -19.17
N ALA A 241 -8.14 16.34 -18.30
CA ALA A 241 -7.56 15.92 -17.05
C ALA A 241 -6.39 14.91 -17.22
N ASP A 242 -6.27 14.26 -18.36
CA ASP A 242 -5.19 13.32 -18.67
C ASP A 242 -3.90 14.03 -19.13
N PHE A 243 -3.93 15.35 -19.32
CA PHE A 243 -2.82 16.15 -19.78
C PHE A 243 -2.37 17.14 -18.71
N GLU A 244 -1.07 17.36 -18.62
CA GLU A 244 -0.52 18.43 -17.81
C GLU A 244 -0.64 19.78 -18.55
N CYS A 245 -0.64 20.86 -17.77
CA CYS A 245 -0.51 22.19 -18.33
C CYS A 245 0.93 22.43 -18.77
N GLU A 246 1.12 23.25 -19.81
CA GLU A 246 2.43 23.70 -20.27
C GLU A 246 3.18 24.45 -19.16
N PHE A 247 4.49 24.59 -19.33
CA PHE A 247 5.34 25.34 -18.42
C PHE A 247 4.76 26.75 -18.18
N ASN A 248 4.84 27.22 -16.95
CA ASN A 248 4.23 28.47 -16.48
C ASN A 248 2.69 28.54 -16.50
N HIS A 249 2.00 27.42 -16.75
CA HIS A 249 0.55 27.35 -16.67
C HIS A 249 0.10 26.47 -15.50
N TYR A 250 -1.05 26.77 -14.96
CA TYR A 250 -1.73 25.92 -13.98
C TYR A 250 -3.16 25.63 -14.43
N ARG A 251 -3.72 24.54 -13.97
CA ARG A 251 -5.10 24.21 -14.25
C ARG A 251 -6.01 24.97 -13.27
N ASP A 252 -6.79 25.87 -13.81
CA ASP A 252 -7.79 26.62 -13.05
C ASP A 252 -8.91 25.69 -12.57
N ALA A 253 -9.17 25.70 -11.24
CA ALA A 253 -10.11 24.79 -10.63
C ALA A 253 -11.58 25.06 -11.03
N ALA A 254 -11.93 26.28 -11.43
CA ALA A 254 -13.30 26.65 -11.80
C ALA A 254 -13.61 26.30 -13.26
N THR A 255 -12.64 26.47 -14.17
CA THR A 255 -12.82 26.27 -15.61
C THR A 255 -12.25 24.96 -16.13
N GLY A 256 -11.39 24.30 -15.37
CA GLY A 256 -10.64 23.11 -15.81
C GLY A 256 -9.58 23.38 -16.88
N ARG A 257 -9.37 24.63 -17.28
CA ARG A 257 -8.45 25.01 -18.34
C ARG A 257 -7.07 25.39 -17.80
N CYS A 258 -6.04 25.20 -18.62
CA CYS A 258 -4.71 25.68 -18.34
C CYS A 258 -4.66 27.20 -18.54
N VAL A 259 -4.27 27.92 -17.48
CA VAL A 259 -4.11 29.37 -17.48
C VAL A 259 -2.69 29.72 -17.05
N LEU A 260 -2.14 30.80 -17.62
CA LEU A 260 -0.80 31.25 -17.30
C LEU A 260 -0.73 31.72 -15.84
N TYR A 261 0.35 31.38 -15.14
CA TYR A 261 0.59 31.93 -13.80
C TYR A 261 0.71 33.47 -13.88
N PRO A 262 0.10 34.20 -12.93
CA PRO A 262 0.25 35.64 -12.88
C PRO A 262 1.73 36.06 -12.87
N ASN A 263 2.05 37.09 -13.65
CA ASN A 263 3.42 37.64 -13.79
C ASN A 263 4.45 36.68 -14.42
N THR A 264 4.02 35.68 -15.21
CA THR A 264 4.90 34.84 -16.02
C THR A 264 4.64 35.05 -17.52
N SER A 265 5.58 34.70 -18.35
CA SER A 265 5.43 34.72 -19.80
C SER A 265 5.24 33.31 -20.34
N PRO A 266 4.43 33.08 -21.38
CA PRO A 266 4.47 31.84 -22.14
C PRO A 266 5.88 31.60 -22.68
N LEU A 267 6.24 30.33 -22.89
CA LEU A 267 7.49 29.98 -23.58
C LEU A 267 7.44 30.41 -25.01
#